data_64b4293645943db34d386851ec6381a2
#
_entry.id   64b4293645943db34d386851ec6381a2
#
_cell.length_a   1.000
_cell.length_b   1.000
_cell.length_c   1.000
_cell.angle_alpha   90.00
_cell.angle_beta   90.00
_cell.angle_gamma   90.00
#
_symmetry.space_group_name_H-M   'P 1'
#
loop_
_entity.id
_entity.type
_entity.pdbx_description
1 polymer ?
#
loop_
_entity_poly.entity_id
_entity_poly.type
_entity_poly.pdbx_seq_one_letter_code
_entity_poly.pdbx_strand_id
1 'polypeptide(L)'
;MNAQRGIALVELLVAALIAALVLGSLTAVLTGLRRSDSVLSERALLQRDARLALERIAAMVEGSTRLMVPLEVTAGARDVLAVALPPGLDRNGDGYADADNDKNGIVDDDLPADETNDGGAGIIGIDDDGDGLADNGIAFTDNDENGTLGSAPVAPKKGADWIDAVVFYRVGSQLLERLPNIAPFNGNDYTVRPIADNVTAFSVTRVATGNRRLREVTVQLTLTGPGGETGSWSRRLRVGAR
;
A
#
# COMPACT_ATOMS: atom_id res chain seq x y z
N MET A 1 70.12 22.43 -40.78
CA MET A 1 68.66 22.44 -41.10
C MET A 1 67.91 21.39 -40.31
N ASN A 2 67.90 21.45 -38.96
CA ASN A 2 67.16 20.46 -38.10
C ASN A 2 66.31 21.15 -36.99
N ALA A 3 66.17 22.48 -36.97
CA ALA A 3 65.40 23.19 -35.98
C ALA A 3 63.87 23.11 -36.21
N GLN A 4 63.39 22.94 -37.46
CA GLN A 4 61.96 22.88 -37.78
C GLN A 4 61.27 21.60 -37.37
N ARG A 5 61.98 20.45 -37.25
CA ARG A 5 61.34 19.18 -36.85
C ARG A 5 60.97 19.11 -35.37
N GLY A 6 61.72 19.81 -34.52
CA GLY A 6 61.41 19.82 -33.06
C GLY A 6 60.19 20.65 -32.71
N ILE A 7 59.94 21.75 -33.42
CA ILE A 7 58.79 22.63 -33.20
C ILE A 7 57.49 21.94 -33.60
N ALA A 8 57.47 21.25 -34.74
CA ALA A 8 56.28 20.53 -35.16
C ALA A 8 55.86 19.37 -34.21
N LEU A 9 56.82 18.74 -33.53
CA LEU A 9 56.53 17.68 -32.55
C LEU A 9 55.94 18.25 -31.26
N VAL A 10 56.42 19.39 -30.80
CA VAL A 10 55.85 20.09 -29.63
C VAL A 10 54.42 20.60 -29.91
N GLU A 11 54.18 21.17 -31.09
CA GLU A 11 52.84 21.58 -31.52
C GLU A 11 51.84 20.42 -31.54
N LEU A 12 52.28 19.27 -32.06
CA LEU A 12 51.45 18.08 -32.11
C LEU A 12 51.14 17.56 -30.69
N LEU A 13 52.09 17.56 -29.78
CA LEU A 13 51.90 17.18 -28.40
C LEU A 13 50.91 18.14 -27.66
N VAL A 14 51.07 19.45 -27.85
CA VAL A 14 50.15 20.44 -27.27
C VAL A 14 48.75 20.31 -27.83
N ALA A 15 48.61 20.11 -29.14
CA ALA A 15 47.32 19.86 -29.78
C ALA A 15 46.65 18.57 -29.23
N ALA A 16 47.42 17.49 -29.10
CA ALA A 16 46.92 16.24 -28.53
C ALA A 16 46.51 16.37 -27.06
N LEU A 17 47.26 17.15 -26.27
CA LEU A 17 46.91 17.43 -24.87
C LEU A 17 45.60 18.22 -24.78
N ILE A 18 45.45 19.27 -25.58
CA ILE A 18 44.22 20.09 -25.60
C ILE A 18 43.04 19.23 -26.06
N ALA A 19 43.20 18.42 -27.09
CA ALA A 19 42.16 17.53 -27.56
C ALA A 19 41.74 16.50 -26.49
N ALA A 20 42.70 15.94 -25.76
CA ALA A 20 42.44 15.02 -24.66
C ALA A 20 41.64 15.68 -23.50
N LEU A 21 42.00 16.94 -23.13
CA LEU A 21 41.31 17.72 -22.14
C LEU A 21 39.87 18.06 -22.58
N VAL A 22 39.67 18.44 -23.82
CA VAL A 22 38.33 18.74 -24.37
C VAL A 22 37.47 17.47 -24.42
N LEU A 23 37.99 16.37 -24.89
CA LEU A 23 37.28 15.07 -24.93
C LEU A 23 36.95 14.59 -23.50
N GLY A 24 37.88 14.71 -22.56
CA GLY A 24 37.66 14.37 -21.16
C GLY A 24 36.54 15.18 -20.52
N SER A 25 36.55 16.49 -20.76
CA SER A 25 35.48 17.37 -20.24
C SER A 25 34.12 17.08 -20.87
N LEU A 26 34.07 16.81 -22.17
CA LEU A 26 32.84 16.44 -22.88
C LEU A 26 32.28 15.11 -22.37
N THR A 27 33.13 14.13 -22.13
CA THR A 27 32.73 12.83 -21.58
C THR A 27 32.15 12.99 -20.17
N ALA A 28 32.75 13.82 -19.32
CA ALA A 28 32.26 14.12 -17.98
C ALA A 28 30.86 14.77 -18.01
N VAL A 29 30.66 15.74 -18.91
CA VAL A 29 29.34 16.40 -19.09
C VAL A 29 28.30 15.40 -19.58
N LEU A 30 28.61 14.58 -20.59
CA LEU A 30 27.67 13.56 -21.12
C LEU A 30 27.32 12.53 -20.07
N THR A 31 28.27 12.10 -19.26
CA THR A 31 28.01 11.15 -18.15
C THR A 31 27.13 11.78 -17.08
N GLY A 32 27.35 13.05 -16.74
CA GLY A 32 26.52 13.82 -15.82
C GLY A 32 25.08 13.94 -16.33
N LEU A 33 24.88 14.27 -17.60
CA LEU A 33 23.56 14.36 -18.22
C LEU A 33 22.82 13.02 -18.18
N ARG A 34 23.47 11.92 -18.58
CA ARG A 34 22.86 10.57 -18.55
C ARG A 34 22.44 10.18 -17.14
N ARG A 35 23.28 10.48 -16.13
CA ARG A 35 22.94 10.22 -14.74
C ARG A 35 21.73 11.05 -14.28
N SER A 36 21.66 12.31 -14.67
CA SER A 36 20.53 13.18 -14.37
C SER A 36 19.24 12.66 -14.99
N ASP A 37 19.29 12.24 -16.27
CA ASP A 37 18.14 11.69 -16.98
C ASP A 37 17.64 10.38 -16.32
N SER A 38 18.54 9.51 -15.88
CA SER A 38 18.17 8.26 -15.20
C SER A 38 17.48 8.53 -13.86
N VAL A 39 18.00 9.48 -13.08
CA VAL A 39 17.40 9.90 -11.79
C VAL A 39 16.00 10.49 -11.99
N LEU A 40 15.84 11.38 -12.98
CA LEU A 40 14.55 11.98 -13.29
C LEU A 40 13.52 10.94 -13.75
N SER A 41 13.94 10.00 -14.58
CA SER A 41 13.09 8.90 -15.06
C SER A 41 12.66 8.00 -13.91
N GLU A 42 13.59 7.64 -13.02
CA GLU A 42 13.30 6.83 -11.83
C GLU A 42 12.29 7.52 -10.91
N ARG A 43 12.50 8.81 -10.60
CA ARG A 43 11.55 9.61 -9.80
C ARG A 43 10.16 9.67 -10.43
N ALA A 44 10.08 9.84 -11.73
CA ALA A 44 8.80 9.86 -12.44
C ALA A 44 8.06 8.51 -12.34
N LEU A 45 8.77 7.39 -12.43
CA LEU A 45 8.21 6.05 -12.24
C LEU A 45 7.71 5.86 -10.81
N LEU A 46 8.53 6.17 -9.80
CA LEU A 46 8.14 6.07 -8.39
C LEU A 46 6.91 6.93 -8.08
N GLN A 47 6.86 8.15 -8.60
CA GLN A 47 5.71 9.03 -8.43
C GLN A 47 4.44 8.47 -9.05
N ARG A 48 4.55 7.88 -10.25
CA ARG A 48 3.43 7.23 -10.92
C ARG A 48 2.91 6.05 -10.11
N ASP A 49 3.81 5.17 -9.66
CA ASP A 49 3.46 3.95 -8.94
C ASP A 49 2.84 4.28 -7.57
N ALA A 50 3.42 5.24 -6.83
CA ALA A 50 2.85 5.74 -5.59
C ALA A 50 1.45 6.34 -5.79
N ARG A 51 1.28 7.12 -6.86
CA ARG A 51 -0.02 7.72 -7.19
C ARG A 51 -1.07 6.66 -7.47
N LEU A 52 -0.75 5.66 -8.29
CA LEU A 52 -1.69 4.58 -8.63
C LEU A 52 -2.08 3.77 -7.39
N ALA A 53 -1.11 3.44 -6.52
CA ALA A 53 -1.38 2.76 -5.26
C ALA A 53 -2.29 3.60 -4.34
N LEU A 54 -1.97 4.88 -4.15
CA LEU A 54 -2.78 5.77 -3.32
C LEU A 54 -4.18 6.03 -3.91
N GLU A 55 -4.34 6.07 -5.23
CA GLU A 55 -5.63 6.17 -5.89
C GLU A 55 -6.45 4.89 -5.69
N ARG A 56 -5.81 3.71 -5.75
CA ARG A 56 -6.47 2.44 -5.45
C ARG A 56 -6.94 2.37 -4.00
N ILE A 57 -6.07 2.69 -3.04
CA ILE A 57 -6.43 2.76 -1.62
C ILE A 57 -7.59 3.75 -1.41
N ALA A 58 -7.50 4.92 -2.02
CA ALA A 58 -8.56 5.93 -1.89
C ALA A 58 -9.90 5.43 -2.40
N ALA A 59 -9.93 4.73 -3.53
CA ALA A 59 -11.16 4.19 -4.09
C ALA A 59 -11.85 3.22 -3.12
N MET A 60 -11.09 2.39 -2.42
CA MET A 60 -11.62 1.46 -1.43
C MET A 60 -12.06 2.17 -0.16
N VAL A 61 -11.21 3.03 0.40
CA VAL A 61 -11.52 3.78 1.64
C VAL A 61 -12.72 4.70 1.48
N GLU A 62 -12.76 5.48 0.39
CA GLU A 62 -13.85 6.43 0.15
C GLU A 62 -15.17 5.75 -0.21
N GLY A 63 -15.13 4.56 -0.79
CA GLY A 63 -16.29 3.74 -1.09
C GLY A 63 -16.76 2.87 0.10
N SER A 64 -15.93 2.67 1.10
CA SER A 64 -16.24 1.82 2.24
C SER A 64 -17.20 2.48 3.22
N THR A 65 -17.92 1.67 3.97
CA THR A 65 -18.80 2.12 5.05
C THR A 65 -18.11 2.16 6.40
N ARG A 66 -17.00 1.45 6.58
CA ARG A 66 -16.33 1.28 7.87
C ARG A 66 -14.80 1.26 7.75
N LEU A 67 -14.14 1.86 8.73
CA LEU A 67 -12.71 1.73 8.96
C LEU A 67 -12.49 0.69 10.06
N MET A 68 -11.74 -0.34 9.75
CA MET A 68 -11.44 -1.44 10.66
C MET A 68 -10.07 -1.24 11.32
N VAL A 69 -9.01 -1.12 10.55
CA VAL A 69 -7.65 -0.84 11.02
C VAL A 69 -7.13 0.45 10.38
N PRO A 70 -6.57 1.40 11.13
CA PRO A 70 -6.27 1.43 12.57
C PRO A 70 -7.51 1.56 13.45
N LEU A 71 -7.49 0.85 14.57
CA LEU A 71 -8.56 0.88 15.57
C LEU A 71 -8.70 2.26 16.23
N GLU A 72 -9.90 2.56 16.76
CA GLU A 72 -10.19 3.88 17.32
C GLU A 72 -9.32 4.23 18.54
N VAL A 73 -8.97 3.25 19.32
CA VAL A 73 -8.25 3.44 20.60
C VAL A 73 -6.74 3.26 20.49
N THR A 74 -6.25 2.80 19.35
CA THR A 74 -4.80 2.67 19.14
C THR A 74 -4.21 4.00 18.70
N ALA A 75 -3.41 4.60 19.56
CA ALA A 75 -2.61 5.77 19.17
C ALA A 75 -1.42 5.35 18.32
N GLY A 76 -1.09 6.15 17.31
CA GLY A 76 0.10 5.96 16.49
C GLY A 76 -0.17 5.53 15.06
N ALA A 77 0.91 5.32 14.33
CA ALA A 77 0.88 4.85 12.96
C ALA A 77 0.89 3.31 12.92
N ARG A 78 0.16 2.75 11.98
CA ARG A 78 0.13 1.32 11.67
C ARG A 78 0.69 1.09 10.28
N ASP A 79 1.17 -0.09 10.01
CA ASP A 79 1.61 -0.54 8.68
C ASP A 79 0.55 -1.36 7.95
N VAL A 80 -0.67 -1.37 8.49
CA VAL A 80 -1.86 -2.01 7.93
C VAL A 80 -3.01 -1.01 7.85
N LEU A 81 -3.78 -1.09 6.77
CA LEU A 81 -5.06 -0.41 6.60
C LEU A 81 -6.10 -1.46 6.24
N ALA A 82 -7.16 -1.55 7.03
CA ALA A 82 -8.30 -2.39 6.70
C ALA A 82 -9.60 -1.56 6.70
N VAL A 83 -10.43 -1.80 5.71
CA VAL A 83 -11.74 -1.18 5.55
C VAL A 83 -12.74 -2.22 5.10
N ALA A 84 -14.01 -2.03 5.41
CA ALA A 84 -15.07 -2.88 4.89
C ALA A 84 -15.14 -2.80 3.36
N LEU A 85 -15.49 -3.88 2.71
CA LEU A 85 -15.69 -3.91 1.27
C LEU A 85 -16.77 -2.89 0.87
N PRO A 86 -16.58 -2.14 -0.23
CA PRO A 86 -17.59 -1.19 -0.67
C PRO A 86 -18.92 -1.85 -1.03
N PRO A 87 -20.07 -1.36 -0.52
CA PRO A 87 -21.39 -1.95 -0.77
C PRO A 87 -21.83 -1.94 -2.24
N GLY A 88 -21.11 -1.24 -3.12
CA GLY A 88 -21.34 -1.32 -4.57
C GLY A 88 -20.98 -2.68 -5.19
N LEU A 89 -20.41 -3.59 -4.43
CA LEU A 89 -20.15 -4.98 -4.82
C LEU A 89 -21.26 -5.95 -4.34
N ASP A 90 -22.26 -5.46 -3.65
CA ASP A 90 -23.45 -6.16 -3.25
C ASP A 90 -24.28 -6.59 -4.50
N ARG A 91 -24.44 -7.89 -4.70
CA ARG A 91 -25.17 -8.47 -5.84
C ARG A 91 -26.53 -9.04 -5.44
N ASN A 92 -26.67 -9.44 -4.19
CA ASN A 92 -27.90 -10.02 -3.68
C ASN A 92 -28.87 -8.94 -3.19
N GLY A 93 -28.39 -7.69 -2.96
CA GLY A 93 -29.22 -6.55 -2.58
C GLY A 93 -29.51 -6.47 -1.09
N ASP A 94 -28.73 -7.13 -0.25
CA ASP A 94 -28.91 -7.11 1.22
C ASP A 94 -28.22 -5.94 1.93
N GLY A 95 -27.38 -5.19 1.21
CA GLY A 95 -26.66 -4.00 1.71
C GLY A 95 -25.21 -4.27 2.11
N TYR A 96 -24.73 -5.50 1.91
CA TYR A 96 -23.35 -5.92 2.15
C TYR A 96 -22.70 -6.35 0.84
N ALA A 97 -21.39 -6.49 0.82
CA ALA A 97 -20.71 -7.02 -0.34
C ALA A 97 -20.66 -8.55 -0.25
N ASP A 98 -21.02 -9.23 -1.36
CA ASP A 98 -21.04 -10.68 -1.40
C ASP A 98 -19.65 -11.27 -1.23
N ALA A 99 -19.45 -12.09 -0.21
CA ALA A 99 -18.30 -12.95 -0.03
C ALA A 99 -18.74 -14.32 0.55
N ASP A 100 -17.91 -15.31 0.36
CA ASP A 100 -18.03 -16.67 0.94
C ASP A 100 -16.71 -16.92 1.67
N ASN A 101 -16.62 -16.43 2.89
CA ASN A 101 -15.38 -16.40 3.65
C ASN A 101 -15.07 -17.78 4.24
N ASP A 102 -16.07 -18.57 4.59
CA ASP A 102 -15.90 -19.92 5.12
C ASP A 102 -15.82 -21.01 4.03
N LYS A 103 -15.98 -20.65 2.76
CA LYS A 103 -15.88 -21.53 1.60
C LYS A 103 -16.94 -22.64 1.56
N ASN A 104 -18.09 -22.42 2.16
CA ASN A 104 -19.18 -23.39 2.16
C ASN A 104 -20.07 -23.29 0.90
N GLY A 105 -19.86 -22.28 0.06
CA GLY A 105 -20.60 -22.02 -1.17
C GLY A 105 -21.85 -21.17 -0.97
N ILE A 106 -22.06 -20.64 0.24
CA ILE A 106 -23.13 -19.71 0.56
C ILE A 106 -22.48 -18.37 0.86
N VAL A 107 -22.98 -17.28 0.32
CA VAL A 107 -22.53 -15.94 0.62
C VAL A 107 -23.25 -15.39 1.84
N ASP A 108 -22.62 -14.50 2.58
CA ASP A 108 -23.21 -13.73 3.67
C ASP A 108 -23.77 -14.57 4.82
N ASP A 109 -23.19 -15.76 5.09
CA ASP A 109 -23.62 -16.64 6.18
C ASP A 109 -22.59 -16.88 7.29
N ASP A 110 -21.45 -16.20 7.20
CA ASP A 110 -20.36 -16.33 8.15
C ASP A 110 -20.73 -15.83 9.55
N LEU A 111 -20.05 -16.38 10.54
CA LEU A 111 -20.23 -15.98 11.91
C LEU A 111 -19.52 -14.63 12.17
N PRO A 112 -20.16 -13.67 12.83
CA PRO A 112 -19.58 -12.32 13.04
C PRO A 112 -18.33 -12.28 13.89
N ALA A 113 -18.00 -13.37 14.59
CA ALA A 113 -16.83 -13.44 15.46
C ALA A 113 -15.55 -13.83 14.74
N ASP A 114 -15.66 -14.33 13.52
CA ASP A 114 -14.55 -14.85 12.70
C ASP A 114 -14.93 -14.69 11.23
N GLU A 115 -14.88 -13.47 10.74
CA GLU A 115 -15.30 -13.11 9.37
C GLU A 115 -14.38 -13.72 8.29
N THR A 116 -13.22 -14.20 8.68
CA THR A 116 -12.29 -14.88 7.77
C THR A 116 -12.29 -16.40 7.96
N ASN A 117 -13.09 -16.91 8.90
CA ASN A 117 -13.27 -18.32 9.24
C ASN A 117 -11.97 -19.13 9.37
N ASP A 118 -10.98 -18.53 10.03
CA ASP A 118 -9.68 -19.16 10.27
C ASP A 118 -9.50 -19.70 11.70
N GLY A 119 -10.51 -19.51 12.56
CA GLY A 119 -10.51 -19.90 13.96
C GLY A 119 -9.77 -18.95 14.88
N GLY A 120 -9.29 -17.82 14.37
CA GLY A 120 -8.64 -16.75 15.13
C GLY A 120 -9.56 -15.55 15.35
N ALA A 121 -9.10 -14.58 16.11
CA ALA A 121 -9.79 -13.30 16.27
C ALA A 121 -9.17 -12.25 15.33
N GLY A 122 -10.02 -11.39 14.76
CA GLY A 122 -9.61 -10.34 13.84
C GLY A 122 -9.36 -10.82 12.41
N ILE A 123 -8.56 -10.08 11.66
CA ILE A 123 -8.30 -10.33 10.25
C ILE A 123 -7.15 -11.33 10.10
N ILE A 124 -7.39 -12.46 9.48
CA ILE A 124 -6.42 -13.55 9.31
C ILE A 124 -5.03 -13.06 8.85
N GLY A 125 -3.98 -13.43 9.60
CA GLY A 125 -2.60 -13.12 9.28
C GLY A 125 -2.22 -11.66 9.47
N ILE A 126 -3.07 -10.85 10.11
CA ILE A 126 -2.86 -9.42 10.32
C ILE A 126 -2.77 -9.13 11.83
N ASP A 127 -1.79 -8.35 12.23
CA ASP A 127 -1.72 -7.74 13.57
C ASP A 127 -2.63 -6.50 13.58
N ASP A 128 -3.90 -6.69 13.90
CA ASP A 128 -4.91 -5.63 13.86
C ASP A 128 -4.92 -4.75 15.12
N ASP A 129 -4.49 -5.26 16.26
CA ASP A 129 -4.36 -4.49 17.51
C ASP A 129 -2.97 -3.86 17.71
N GLY A 130 -1.96 -4.35 16.99
CA GLY A 130 -0.60 -3.82 16.99
C GLY A 130 0.25 -4.25 18.17
N ASP A 131 -0.02 -5.42 18.72
CA ASP A 131 0.78 -6.01 19.79
C ASP A 131 2.01 -6.78 19.25
N GLY A 132 2.11 -6.95 17.94
CA GLY A 132 3.19 -7.64 17.23
C GLY A 132 2.87 -9.12 16.94
N LEU A 133 1.69 -9.59 17.25
CA LEU A 133 1.22 -10.95 17.00
C LEU A 133 -0.03 -10.90 16.12
N ALA A 134 -0.04 -11.67 15.05
CA ALA A 134 -1.23 -11.86 14.25
C ALA A 134 -2.14 -12.91 14.87
N ASP A 135 -3.46 -12.79 14.68
CA ASP A 135 -4.47 -13.81 15.01
C ASP A 135 -4.46 -14.26 16.48
N ASN A 136 -4.16 -13.38 17.42
CA ASN A 136 -3.94 -13.77 18.82
C ASN A 136 -5.14 -13.69 19.76
N GLY A 137 -6.28 -13.21 19.32
CA GLY A 137 -7.55 -13.34 20.03
C GLY A 137 -7.63 -12.82 21.46
N ILE A 138 -6.91 -11.75 21.79
CA ILE A 138 -6.93 -11.19 23.14
C ILE A 138 -8.17 -10.31 23.36
N ALA A 139 -8.61 -10.20 24.62
CA ALA A 139 -9.84 -9.54 25.05
C ALA A 139 -9.99 -8.04 24.68
N PHE A 140 -9.01 -7.45 24.01
CA PHE A 140 -8.98 -6.07 23.57
C PHE A 140 -8.89 -5.92 22.05
N THR A 141 -8.94 -7.02 21.31
CA THR A 141 -8.94 -7.02 19.85
C THR A 141 -10.34 -6.75 19.32
N ASP A 142 -10.42 -6.35 18.07
CA ASP A 142 -11.67 -6.21 17.33
C ASP A 142 -12.04 -7.57 16.77
N ASN A 143 -12.59 -8.44 17.61
CA ASN A 143 -12.90 -9.84 17.32
C ASN A 143 -14.02 -10.03 16.28
N ASP A 144 -14.81 -9.00 16.06
CA ASP A 144 -15.90 -9.01 15.09
C ASP A 144 -15.66 -8.01 13.95
N GLU A 145 -14.39 -7.60 13.80
CA GLU A 145 -13.92 -6.70 12.74
C GLU A 145 -14.77 -5.44 12.51
N ASN A 146 -15.54 -5.03 13.55
CA ASN A 146 -16.46 -3.90 13.47
C ASN A 146 -15.77 -2.52 13.64
N GLY A 147 -14.46 -2.50 13.86
CA GLY A 147 -13.68 -1.29 14.09
C GLY A 147 -13.79 -0.74 15.51
N THR A 148 -14.31 -1.53 16.47
CA THR A 148 -14.49 -1.13 17.86
C THR A 148 -13.89 -2.19 18.77
N LEU A 149 -12.80 -1.85 19.47
CA LEU A 149 -12.14 -2.76 20.41
C LEU A 149 -13.09 -3.28 21.48
N GLY A 150 -13.00 -4.58 21.74
CA GLY A 150 -13.69 -5.22 22.86
C GLY A 150 -15.20 -5.29 22.72
N SER A 151 -15.74 -5.09 21.52
CA SER A 151 -17.13 -5.41 21.24
C SER A 151 -17.32 -6.91 21.31
N ALA A 152 -18.30 -7.37 22.08
CA ALA A 152 -18.68 -8.76 22.04
C ALA A 152 -19.29 -9.09 20.66
N PRO A 153 -19.02 -10.27 20.10
CA PRO A 153 -19.64 -10.67 18.86
C PRO A 153 -21.15 -10.57 18.99
N VAL A 154 -21.77 -9.80 18.11
CA VAL A 154 -23.23 -9.74 18.05
C VAL A 154 -23.68 -11.00 17.32
N ALA A 155 -24.57 -11.78 17.92
CA ALA A 155 -25.11 -12.98 17.26
C ALA A 155 -25.64 -12.61 15.87
N PRO A 156 -25.27 -13.38 14.81
CA PRO A 156 -25.61 -13.05 13.46
C PRO A 156 -27.11 -12.98 13.28
N LYS A 157 -27.56 -11.99 12.56
CA LYS A 157 -28.83 -12.09 11.88
C LYS A 157 -28.59 -13.11 10.77
N LYS A 158 -29.35 -14.20 10.78
CA LYS A 158 -29.27 -15.27 9.78
C LYS A 158 -29.25 -14.64 8.37
N GLY A 159 -28.16 -14.84 7.62
CA GLY A 159 -27.97 -14.29 6.27
C GLY A 159 -27.31 -12.93 6.20
N ALA A 160 -26.56 -12.51 7.22
CA ALA A 160 -25.77 -11.28 7.15
C ALA A 160 -24.29 -11.61 7.33
N ASP A 161 -23.56 -11.58 6.28
CA ASP A 161 -22.13 -11.39 6.32
C ASP A 161 -21.85 -9.94 6.68
N TRP A 162 -21.06 -9.74 7.71
CA TRP A 162 -21.07 -8.45 8.36
C TRP A 162 -20.15 -7.43 7.71
N ILE A 163 -18.94 -7.81 7.40
CA ILE A 163 -17.94 -6.86 6.95
C ILE A 163 -16.78 -7.59 6.29
N ASP A 164 -16.86 -7.76 5.01
CA ASP A 164 -15.72 -8.21 4.26
C ASP A 164 -14.57 -7.22 4.31
N ALA A 165 -13.43 -7.64 4.81
CA ALA A 165 -12.27 -6.78 4.95
C ALA A 165 -11.46 -6.65 3.66
N VAL A 166 -11.25 -5.41 3.21
CA VAL A 166 -10.20 -5.08 2.24
C VAL A 166 -8.99 -4.60 3.01
N VAL A 167 -7.87 -5.32 2.88
CA VAL A 167 -6.66 -5.05 3.66
C VAL A 167 -5.51 -4.61 2.77
N PHE A 168 -4.83 -3.54 3.17
CA PHE A 168 -3.60 -3.08 2.56
C PHE A 168 -2.46 -3.21 3.57
N TYR A 169 -1.42 -3.94 3.20
CA TYR A 169 -0.29 -4.20 4.08
C TYR A 169 0.99 -4.43 3.28
N ARG A 170 2.13 -4.24 3.93
CA ARG A 170 3.43 -4.39 3.29
C ARG A 170 4.07 -5.73 3.62
N VAL A 171 4.54 -6.43 2.59
CA VAL A 171 5.38 -7.62 2.74
C VAL A 171 6.67 -7.42 1.94
N GLY A 172 7.79 -7.43 2.62
CA GLY A 172 9.07 -7.13 1.99
C GLY A 172 9.09 -5.74 1.35
N SER A 173 9.27 -5.67 0.05
CA SER A 173 9.26 -4.45 -0.75
C SER A 173 7.97 -4.25 -1.54
N GLN A 174 6.92 -4.98 -1.24
CA GLN A 174 5.63 -4.87 -1.94
C GLN A 174 4.54 -4.36 -1.01
N LEU A 175 3.68 -3.49 -1.53
CA LEU A 175 2.40 -3.17 -0.94
C LEU A 175 1.35 -4.07 -1.57
N LEU A 176 0.69 -4.86 -0.75
CA LEU A 176 -0.31 -5.83 -1.15
C LEU A 176 -1.71 -5.31 -0.84
N GLU A 177 -2.64 -5.65 -1.70
CA GLU A 177 -4.08 -5.55 -1.47
C GLU A 177 -4.63 -6.96 -1.32
N ARG A 178 -5.30 -7.22 -0.22
CA ARG A 178 -6.07 -8.43 0.02
C ARG A 178 -7.54 -8.10 -0.11
N LEU A 179 -8.25 -8.85 -0.91
CA LEU A 179 -9.68 -8.70 -1.17
C LEU A 179 -10.39 -9.98 -0.79
N PRO A 180 -11.58 -9.91 -0.18
CA PRO A 180 -12.47 -11.04 -0.05
C PRO A 180 -12.76 -11.68 -1.41
N ASN A 181 -13.01 -12.95 -1.43
CA ASN A 181 -13.25 -13.70 -2.67
C ASN A 181 -14.71 -13.55 -3.12
N ILE A 182 -15.01 -12.41 -3.71
CA ILE A 182 -16.30 -12.10 -4.30
C ILE A 182 -16.43 -12.73 -5.68
N ALA A 183 -17.24 -13.66 -5.88
CA ALA A 183 -17.54 -14.41 -7.12
C ALA A 183 -16.73 -14.08 -8.41
N PRO A 184 -16.42 -15.08 -9.24
CA PRO A 184 -16.84 -16.47 -9.04
C PRO A 184 -16.00 -17.14 -7.95
N PHE A 185 -16.64 -17.80 -7.03
CA PHE A 185 -15.97 -18.50 -5.93
C PHE A 185 -15.03 -19.57 -6.49
N ASN A 186 -13.78 -19.52 -6.09
CA ASN A 186 -12.73 -20.44 -6.55
C ASN A 186 -12.21 -21.34 -5.42
N GLY A 187 -12.89 -21.33 -4.27
CA GLY A 187 -12.51 -22.09 -3.08
C GLY A 187 -11.40 -21.41 -2.25
N ASN A 188 -11.07 -20.18 -2.55
CA ASN A 188 -10.18 -19.37 -1.74
C ASN A 188 -11.01 -18.32 -0.98
N ASP A 189 -10.66 -18.08 0.25
CA ASP A 189 -11.27 -17.13 1.14
C ASP A 189 -11.03 -15.69 0.68
N TYR A 190 -9.81 -15.40 0.28
CA TYR A 190 -9.41 -14.11 -0.22
C TYR A 190 -8.43 -14.21 -1.39
N THR A 191 -8.24 -13.10 -2.08
CA THR A 191 -7.23 -12.95 -3.12
C THR A 191 -6.24 -11.85 -2.73
N VAL A 192 -4.95 -12.08 -2.99
CA VAL A 192 -3.89 -11.12 -2.71
C VAL A 192 -3.23 -10.69 -4.01
N ARG A 193 -3.02 -9.39 -4.18
CA ARG A 193 -2.31 -8.85 -5.34
C ARG A 193 -1.39 -7.68 -4.94
N PRO A 194 -0.23 -7.55 -5.57
CA PRO A 194 0.61 -6.37 -5.40
C PRO A 194 -0.02 -5.15 -6.09
N ILE A 195 0.01 -4.00 -5.41
CA ILE A 195 -0.43 -2.71 -5.93
C ILE A 195 0.71 -1.70 -6.05
N ALA A 196 1.84 -1.95 -5.41
CA ALA A 196 3.08 -1.22 -5.60
C ALA A 196 4.29 -2.08 -5.26
N ASP A 197 5.38 -1.88 -6.00
CA ASP A 197 6.70 -2.44 -5.72
C ASP A 197 7.64 -1.37 -5.15
N ASN A 198 8.83 -1.79 -4.71
CA ASN A 198 9.86 -0.91 -4.17
C ASN A 198 9.42 -0.10 -2.93
N VAL A 199 8.47 -0.62 -2.18
CA VAL A 199 7.93 0.00 -0.97
C VAL A 199 8.89 -0.22 0.20
N THR A 200 9.40 0.86 0.75
CA THR A 200 10.27 0.85 1.93
C THR A 200 9.54 1.19 3.21
N ALA A 201 8.45 1.96 3.11
CA ALA A 201 7.55 2.19 4.23
C ALA A 201 6.10 2.37 3.77
N PHE A 202 5.19 1.80 4.54
CA PHE A 202 3.76 2.04 4.47
C PHE A 202 3.28 2.38 5.87
N SER A 203 2.55 3.46 6.01
CA SER A 203 2.11 3.93 7.32
C SER A 203 0.72 4.55 7.22
N VAL A 204 -0.13 4.17 8.14
CA VAL A 204 -1.50 4.66 8.25
C VAL A 204 -1.73 5.21 9.63
N THR A 205 -2.21 6.43 9.71
CA THR A 205 -2.53 7.10 10.97
C THR A 205 -3.98 7.53 10.96
N ARG A 206 -4.72 7.11 11.97
CA ARG A 206 -6.10 7.58 12.16
C ARG A 206 -6.08 9.04 12.62
N VAL A 207 -6.88 9.87 11.96
CA VAL A 207 -6.98 11.29 12.31
C VAL A 207 -7.96 11.43 13.45
N ALA A 208 -7.49 11.92 14.60
CA ALA A 208 -8.35 12.26 15.72
C ALA A 208 -9.24 13.45 15.31
N THR A 209 -10.53 13.21 15.16
CA THR A 209 -11.52 14.25 14.90
C THR A 209 -12.38 14.42 16.14
N GLY A 210 -12.74 15.65 16.49
CA GLY A 210 -13.70 15.92 17.57
C GLY A 210 -15.10 15.35 17.31
N ASN A 211 -15.34 14.90 16.08
CA ASN A 211 -16.56 14.23 15.66
C ASN A 211 -16.28 12.74 15.37
N ARG A 212 -16.66 11.88 16.30
CA ARG A 212 -16.49 10.41 16.19
C ARG A 212 -17.13 9.78 14.94
N ARG A 213 -18.02 10.49 14.25
CA ARG A 213 -18.62 10.03 12.99
C ARG A 213 -17.71 10.23 11.78
N LEU A 214 -16.69 11.08 11.90
CA LEU A 214 -15.73 11.33 10.82
C LEU A 214 -14.56 10.35 10.98
N ARG A 215 -14.56 9.32 10.14
CA ARG A 215 -13.48 8.34 10.09
C ARG A 215 -12.52 8.74 9.00
N GLU A 216 -11.41 9.35 9.39
CA GLU A 216 -10.37 9.80 8.48
C GLU A 216 -9.03 9.14 8.81
N VAL A 217 -8.30 8.81 7.77
CA VAL A 217 -6.94 8.29 7.88
C VAL A 217 -6.00 9.10 7.02
N THR A 218 -4.76 9.22 7.46
CA THR A 218 -3.64 9.67 6.63
C THR A 218 -2.83 8.46 6.25
N VAL A 219 -2.76 8.18 4.97
CA VAL A 219 -1.94 7.11 4.40
C VAL A 219 -0.65 7.72 3.89
N GLN A 220 0.48 7.16 4.27
CA GLN A 220 1.80 7.54 3.80
C GLN A 220 2.49 6.35 3.16
N LEU A 221 3.06 6.55 1.99
CA LEU A 221 3.75 5.55 1.21
C LEU A 221 5.14 6.08 0.82
N THR A 222 6.18 5.29 1.11
CA THR A 222 7.55 5.60 0.73
C THR A 222 8.08 4.50 -0.18
N LEU A 223 8.59 4.90 -1.34
CA LEU A 223 9.22 4.00 -2.31
C LEU A 223 10.68 4.38 -2.51
N THR A 224 11.51 3.37 -2.72
CA THR A 224 12.93 3.55 -3.05
C THR A 224 13.25 2.76 -4.30
N GLY A 225 13.63 3.44 -5.35
CA GLY A 225 13.96 2.82 -6.62
C GLY A 225 15.32 2.10 -6.63
N PRO A 226 15.59 1.33 -7.67
CA PRO A 226 16.83 0.54 -7.80
C PRO A 226 18.09 1.41 -7.87
N GLY A 227 18.00 2.66 -8.30
CA GLY A 227 19.08 3.65 -8.28
C GLY A 227 19.32 4.30 -6.92
N GLY A 228 18.47 3.99 -5.92
CA GLY A 228 18.54 4.56 -4.58
C GLY A 228 17.74 5.86 -4.39
N GLU A 229 17.04 6.32 -5.44
CA GLU A 229 16.15 7.45 -5.33
C GLU A 229 14.94 7.10 -4.45
N THR A 230 14.63 7.97 -3.49
CA THR A 230 13.54 7.75 -2.53
C THR A 230 12.53 8.87 -2.62
N GLY A 231 11.26 8.52 -2.58
CA GLY A 231 10.15 9.47 -2.51
C GLY A 231 9.10 9.04 -1.47
N SER A 232 8.49 10.00 -0.83
CA SER A 232 7.37 9.80 0.10
C SER A 232 6.17 10.60 -0.34
N TRP A 233 5.02 9.96 -0.33
CA TRP A 233 3.72 10.55 -0.70
C TRP A 233 2.72 10.26 0.41
N SER A 234 1.85 11.22 0.67
CA SER A 234 0.78 11.05 1.65
C SER A 234 -0.56 11.52 1.10
N ARG A 235 -1.62 10.88 1.56
CA ARG A 235 -2.99 11.25 1.24
C ARG A 235 -3.88 11.10 2.46
N ARG A 236 -4.69 12.12 2.72
CA ARG A 236 -5.75 12.07 3.72
C ARG A 236 -7.02 11.59 3.05
N LEU A 237 -7.66 10.57 3.64
CA LEU A 237 -8.80 9.88 3.11
C LEU A 237 -9.91 9.85 4.16
N ARG A 238 -11.15 9.93 3.70
CA ARG A 238 -12.33 9.82 4.54
C ARG A 238 -13.18 8.64 4.10
N VAL A 239 -13.52 7.78 5.05
CA VAL A 239 -14.40 6.63 4.82
C VAL A 239 -15.80 7.12 4.49
N GLY A 240 -16.42 6.55 3.46
CA GLY A 240 -17.77 6.89 3.03
C GLY A 240 -17.88 8.29 2.40
N ALA A 241 -16.84 8.75 1.72
CA ALA A 241 -16.83 10.06 1.04
C ALA A 241 -17.45 10.03 -0.38
N ARG A 242 -17.78 8.85 -0.90
CA ARG A 242 -18.43 8.63 -2.20
C ARG A 242 -19.86 8.22 -2.05
#